data_8b4adb2f26493e7e9689f2b806910130
#
_entry.id   8b4adb2f26493e7e9689f2b806910130
#
_cell.length_a   1.000
_cell.length_b   1.000
_cell.length_c   1.000
_cell.angle_alpha   90.00
_cell.angle_beta   90.00
_cell.angle_gamma   90.00
#
_symmetry.space_group_name_H-M   'P 1'
#
loop_
_entity.id
_entity.type
_entity.pdbx_description
1 polymer ?
#
loop_
_entity_poly.entity_id
_entity_poly.type
_entity_poly.pdbx_seq_one_letter_code
_entity_poly.pdbx_strand_id
1 'polypeptide(L)'
;SKSVDEIRAFARGNNISMWDASQRLVEDNILSARASNSVRGFIDFVVLLTKKSEQLDLEEIVELVVRESGLKEYHMREGGERGQARLENLAELVTAAQTFDPSFEYLLDDDGLEPEESRQSDLEEFLSHASLEAGEQQAGDSEDCVQMMTMHSAKGLEFPLVFLAGMEDGLFPHTMSM
;
A
#
# COMPACT_ATOMS: atom_id res chain seq x y z
N SER A 1 -12.92 12.83 8.21
CA SER A 1 -13.04 14.30 8.36
C SER A 1 -13.97 14.85 7.27
N LYS A 2 -14.72 15.93 7.56
CA LYS A 2 -15.71 16.49 6.61
C LYS A 2 -15.15 16.69 5.20
N SER A 3 -13.95 17.24 5.06
CA SER A 3 -13.32 17.46 3.74
C SER A 3 -12.99 16.15 3.01
N VAL A 4 -12.55 15.11 3.70
CA VAL A 4 -12.31 13.80 3.10
C VAL A 4 -13.62 13.16 2.62
N ASP A 5 -14.69 13.35 3.39
CA ASP A 5 -16.00 12.81 3.03
C ASP A 5 -16.60 13.54 1.80
N GLU A 6 -16.37 14.85 1.69
CA GLU A 6 -16.73 15.65 0.51
C GLU A 6 -15.95 15.17 -0.74
N ILE A 7 -14.63 14.96 -0.63
CA ILE A 7 -13.80 14.44 -1.73
C ILE A 7 -14.29 13.05 -2.15
N ARG A 8 -14.53 12.15 -1.18
CA ARG A 8 -15.01 10.80 -1.47
C ARG A 8 -16.38 10.79 -2.15
N ALA A 9 -17.31 11.63 -1.70
CA ALA A 9 -18.63 11.76 -2.32
C ALA A 9 -18.52 12.27 -3.77
N PHE A 10 -17.67 13.27 -4.01
CA PHE A 10 -17.42 13.81 -5.35
C PHE A 10 -16.76 12.77 -6.28
N ALA A 11 -15.76 12.04 -5.78
CA ALA A 11 -15.10 10.97 -6.52
C ALA A 11 -16.09 9.88 -6.97
N ARG A 12 -16.92 9.38 -6.03
CA ARG A 12 -17.95 8.38 -6.33
C ARG A 12 -19.01 8.90 -7.31
N GLY A 13 -19.49 10.14 -7.12
CA GLY A 13 -20.51 10.73 -7.98
C GLY A 13 -20.04 10.95 -9.42
N ASN A 14 -18.74 11.09 -9.65
CA ASN A 14 -18.14 11.32 -10.96
C ASN A 14 -17.39 10.10 -11.51
N ASN A 15 -17.35 8.99 -10.78
CA ASN A 15 -16.61 7.78 -11.13
C ASN A 15 -15.13 8.05 -11.46
N ILE A 16 -14.46 8.82 -10.61
CA ILE A 16 -13.04 9.18 -10.70
C ILE A 16 -12.31 8.82 -9.42
N SER A 17 -10.98 8.82 -9.46
CA SER A 17 -10.16 8.59 -8.29
C SER A 17 -10.33 9.71 -7.23
N MET A 18 -10.00 9.41 -5.97
CA MET A 18 -9.96 10.46 -4.93
C MET A 18 -8.87 11.50 -5.22
N TRP A 19 -7.80 11.12 -5.92
CA TRP A 19 -6.75 12.03 -6.34
C TRP A 19 -7.27 13.05 -7.35
N ASP A 20 -7.89 12.59 -8.43
CA ASP A 20 -8.49 13.47 -9.46
C ASP A 20 -9.60 14.34 -8.87
N ALA A 21 -10.41 13.77 -7.98
CA ALA A 21 -11.43 14.51 -7.26
C ALA A 21 -10.84 15.63 -6.41
N SER A 22 -9.72 15.37 -5.71
CA SER A 22 -9.03 16.37 -4.90
C SER A 22 -8.49 17.51 -5.75
N GLN A 23 -7.86 17.22 -6.88
CA GLN A 23 -7.36 18.24 -7.80
C GLN A 23 -8.50 19.12 -8.34
N ARG A 24 -9.58 18.52 -8.88
CA ARG A 24 -10.74 19.25 -9.41
C ARG A 24 -11.41 20.11 -8.36
N LEU A 25 -11.65 19.60 -7.14
CA LEU A 25 -12.29 20.35 -6.07
C LEU A 25 -11.47 21.55 -5.60
N VAL A 26 -10.13 21.46 -5.69
CA VAL A 26 -9.21 22.57 -5.39
C VAL A 26 -9.19 23.58 -6.54
N GLU A 27 -9.13 23.15 -7.80
CA GLU A 27 -9.14 23.99 -8.99
C GLU A 27 -10.43 24.78 -9.13
N ASP A 28 -11.56 24.11 -8.95
CA ASP A 28 -12.90 24.68 -9.07
C ASP A 28 -13.33 25.49 -7.82
N ASN A 29 -12.49 25.56 -6.79
CA ASN A 29 -12.75 26.27 -5.52
C ASN A 29 -14.06 25.82 -4.83
N ILE A 30 -14.40 24.54 -4.92
CA ILE A 30 -15.63 23.97 -4.32
C ILE A 30 -15.46 23.76 -2.81
N LEU A 31 -14.24 23.43 -2.36
CA LEU A 31 -13.93 23.26 -0.95
C LEU A 31 -13.86 24.62 -0.22
N SER A 32 -14.09 24.60 1.09
CA SER A 32 -13.81 25.77 1.91
C SER A 32 -12.34 26.19 1.79
N ALA A 33 -12.04 27.49 1.93
CA ALA A 33 -10.67 28.00 1.77
C ALA A 33 -9.63 27.25 2.63
N ARG A 34 -9.98 26.91 3.88
CA ARG A 34 -9.11 26.13 4.77
C ARG A 34 -8.89 24.72 4.25
N ALA A 35 -9.93 24.04 3.79
CA ALA A 35 -9.84 22.69 3.24
C ALA A 35 -9.05 22.69 1.93
N SER A 36 -9.35 23.65 1.02
CA SER A 36 -8.63 23.81 -0.24
C SER A 36 -7.13 24.00 -0.03
N ASN A 37 -6.73 24.88 0.90
CA ASN A 37 -5.31 25.10 1.21
C ASN A 37 -4.63 23.82 1.74
N SER A 38 -5.31 23.06 2.61
CA SER A 38 -4.75 21.81 3.15
C SER A 38 -4.61 20.74 2.08
N VAL A 39 -5.61 20.58 1.22
CA VAL A 39 -5.60 19.61 0.12
C VAL A 39 -4.56 19.98 -0.93
N ARG A 40 -4.46 21.27 -1.28
CA ARG A 40 -3.43 21.78 -2.19
C ARG A 40 -2.03 21.50 -1.67
N GLY A 41 -1.79 21.82 -0.39
CA GLY A 41 -0.48 21.53 0.24
C GLY A 41 -0.11 20.05 0.18
N PHE A 42 -1.09 19.14 0.31
CA PHE A 42 -0.85 17.70 0.15
C PHE A 42 -0.56 17.33 -1.31
N ILE A 43 -1.31 17.87 -2.28
CA ILE A 43 -1.05 17.65 -3.71
C ILE A 43 0.34 18.13 -4.09
N ASP A 44 0.70 19.36 -3.71
CA ASP A 44 2.01 19.95 -3.98
C ASP A 44 3.14 19.12 -3.36
N PHE A 45 2.93 18.60 -2.16
CA PHE A 45 3.85 17.71 -1.47
C PHE A 45 4.08 16.41 -2.24
N VAL A 46 3.01 15.74 -2.69
CA VAL A 46 3.12 14.50 -3.50
C VAL A 46 3.84 14.77 -4.81
N VAL A 47 3.48 15.85 -5.52
CA VAL A 47 4.16 16.25 -6.78
C VAL A 47 5.65 16.52 -6.54
N LEU A 48 6.00 17.14 -5.42
CA LEU A 48 7.41 17.36 -5.06
C LEU A 48 8.16 16.05 -4.81
N LEU A 49 7.53 15.10 -4.09
CA LEU A 49 8.12 13.78 -3.84
C LEU A 49 8.33 13.03 -5.15
N THR A 50 7.34 13.02 -6.05
CA THR A 50 7.44 12.39 -7.37
C THR A 50 8.66 12.89 -8.13
N LYS A 51 8.87 14.22 -8.16
CA LYS A 51 10.04 14.79 -8.82
C LYS A 51 11.36 14.42 -8.15
N LYS A 52 11.39 14.35 -6.83
CA LYS A 52 12.58 13.97 -6.09
C LYS A 52 12.94 12.49 -6.24
N SER A 53 11.95 11.64 -6.54
CA SER A 53 12.12 10.19 -6.64
C SER A 53 12.48 9.68 -8.04
N GLU A 54 12.46 10.52 -9.08
CA GLU A 54 12.64 10.11 -10.49
C GLU A 54 13.92 9.30 -10.78
N GLN A 55 14.97 9.43 -9.96
CA GLN A 55 16.26 8.76 -10.17
C GLN A 55 16.71 7.96 -8.93
N LEU A 56 15.82 7.75 -7.99
CA LEU A 56 16.09 7.03 -6.76
C LEU A 56 15.68 5.56 -6.92
N ASP A 57 16.40 4.66 -6.26
CA ASP A 57 15.97 3.28 -6.11
C ASP A 57 14.84 3.15 -5.08
N LEU A 58 14.27 1.96 -4.96
CA LEU A 58 13.12 1.70 -4.09
C LEU A 58 13.40 2.04 -2.62
N GLU A 59 14.57 1.66 -2.10
CA GLU A 59 14.97 1.96 -0.73
C GLU A 59 15.04 3.48 -0.51
N GLU A 60 15.72 4.20 -1.40
CA GLU A 60 15.89 5.65 -1.34
C GLU A 60 14.53 6.39 -1.44
N ILE A 61 13.59 5.86 -2.27
CA ILE A 61 12.22 6.39 -2.36
C ILE A 61 11.50 6.25 -1.03
N VAL A 62 11.52 5.06 -0.43
CA VAL A 62 10.84 4.81 0.84
C VAL A 62 11.45 5.64 1.96
N GLU A 63 12.77 5.73 2.06
CA GLU A 63 13.45 6.61 3.02
C GLU A 63 13.08 8.08 2.82
N LEU A 64 13.06 8.57 1.57
CA LEU A 64 12.66 9.93 1.23
C LEU A 64 11.24 10.21 1.74
N VAL A 65 10.29 9.32 1.45
CA VAL A 65 8.89 9.47 1.86
C VAL A 65 8.76 9.47 3.38
N VAL A 66 9.39 8.55 4.09
CA VAL A 66 9.36 8.46 5.55
C VAL A 66 9.93 9.74 6.18
N ARG A 67 11.03 10.25 5.66
CA ARG A 67 11.69 11.47 6.16
C ARG A 67 10.87 12.73 5.90
N GLU A 68 10.40 12.92 4.67
CA GLU A 68 9.75 14.19 4.26
C GLU A 68 8.29 14.26 4.68
N SER A 69 7.62 13.12 4.92
CA SER A 69 6.19 13.09 5.30
C SER A 69 5.90 13.62 6.70
N GLY A 70 6.92 13.69 7.56
CA GLY A 70 6.75 14.05 8.97
C GLY A 70 6.06 12.97 9.82
N LEU A 71 5.87 11.75 9.27
CA LEU A 71 5.27 10.63 10.01
C LEU A 71 6.09 10.23 11.23
N LYS A 72 7.42 10.28 11.11
CA LYS A 72 8.32 9.96 12.21
C LYS A 72 8.13 10.93 13.38
N GLU A 73 8.13 12.22 13.12
CA GLU A 73 7.89 13.27 14.14
C GLU A 73 6.48 13.20 14.70
N TYR A 74 5.49 12.84 13.88
CA TYR A 74 4.12 12.67 14.32
C TYR A 74 4.02 11.54 15.36
N HIS A 75 4.57 10.36 15.07
CA HIS A 75 4.54 9.21 15.98
C HIS A 75 5.44 9.39 17.21
N MET A 76 6.55 10.11 17.08
CA MET A 76 7.36 10.51 18.24
C MET A 76 6.58 11.38 19.24
N ARG A 77 5.70 12.28 18.74
CA ARG A 77 4.84 13.11 19.59
C ARG A 77 3.67 12.33 20.22
N GLU A 78 3.18 11.30 19.52
CA GLU A 78 2.15 10.40 20.07
C GLU A 78 2.65 9.73 21.35
N GLY A 79 3.93 9.33 21.38
CA GLY A 79 4.60 8.75 22.56
C GLY A 79 4.03 7.41 22.98
N GLY A 80 4.56 6.88 24.08
CA GLY A 80 4.13 5.60 24.63
C GLY A 80 4.41 4.40 23.73
N GLU A 81 3.88 3.23 24.11
CA GLU A 81 4.08 1.97 23.36
C GLU A 81 3.55 2.04 21.92
N ARG A 82 2.43 2.73 21.70
CA ARG A 82 1.84 2.86 20.37
C ARG A 82 2.71 3.70 19.43
N GLY A 83 3.25 4.82 19.90
CA GLY A 83 4.14 5.66 19.11
C GLY A 83 5.42 4.90 18.77
N GLN A 84 5.97 4.16 19.74
CA GLN A 84 7.16 3.36 19.55
C GLN A 84 6.93 2.24 18.51
N ALA A 85 5.85 1.47 18.62
CA ALA A 85 5.52 0.41 17.64
C ALA A 85 5.36 0.95 16.23
N ARG A 86 4.78 2.16 16.08
CA ARG A 86 4.64 2.80 14.75
C ARG A 86 5.98 3.27 14.18
N LEU A 87 6.91 3.70 15.03
CA LEU A 87 8.27 4.04 14.59
C LEU A 87 9.04 2.79 14.14
N GLU A 88 8.86 1.68 14.85
CA GLU A 88 9.42 0.39 14.46
C GLU A 88 8.85 -0.08 13.11
N ASN A 89 7.53 0.01 12.89
CA ASN A 89 6.91 -0.30 11.60
C ASN A 89 7.44 0.56 10.45
N LEU A 90 7.72 1.86 10.70
CA LEU A 90 8.35 2.71 9.67
C LEU A 90 9.78 2.27 9.36
N ALA A 91 10.53 1.81 10.35
CA ALA A 91 11.87 1.26 10.13
C ALA A 91 11.82 -0.07 9.39
N GLU A 92 10.86 -0.95 9.72
CA GLU A 92 10.63 -2.21 9.02
C GLU A 92 10.24 -1.98 7.56
N LEU A 93 9.43 -0.96 7.26
CA LEU A 93 9.07 -0.60 5.89
C LEU A 93 10.31 -0.26 5.03
N VAL A 94 11.25 0.50 5.59
CA VAL A 94 12.52 0.79 4.91
C VAL A 94 13.33 -0.48 4.70
N THR A 95 13.42 -1.33 5.72
CA THR A 95 14.13 -2.63 5.61
C THR A 95 13.49 -3.55 4.59
N ALA A 96 12.16 -3.58 4.52
CA ALA A 96 11.44 -4.36 3.52
C ALA A 96 11.75 -3.87 2.09
N ALA A 97 11.83 -2.55 1.88
CA ALA A 97 12.21 -1.99 0.59
C ALA A 97 13.67 -2.32 0.21
N GLN A 98 14.59 -2.35 1.19
CA GLN A 98 15.99 -2.74 0.96
C GLN A 98 16.16 -4.19 0.51
N THR A 99 15.31 -5.07 1.04
CA THR A 99 15.40 -6.52 0.79
C THR A 99 14.43 -6.99 -0.29
N PHE A 100 13.65 -6.09 -0.85
CA PHE A 100 12.69 -6.42 -1.90
C PHE A 100 13.42 -6.76 -3.18
N ASP A 101 13.17 -7.97 -3.68
CA ASP A 101 13.70 -8.45 -4.95
C ASP A 101 12.54 -8.77 -5.90
N PRO A 102 12.25 -7.90 -6.87
CA PRO A 102 11.18 -8.12 -7.83
C PRO A 102 11.39 -9.36 -8.68
N SER A 103 12.64 -9.83 -8.84
CA SER A 103 12.97 -11.01 -9.65
C SER A 103 12.50 -12.34 -9.03
N PHE A 104 12.16 -12.37 -7.75
CA PHE A 104 11.74 -13.59 -7.06
C PHE A 104 10.38 -14.10 -7.56
N GLU A 105 9.48 -13.23 -7.97
CA GLU A 105 8.13 -13.59 -8.46
C GLU A 105 8.19 -14.14 -9.90
N TYR A 106 9.13 -13.67 -10.73
CA TYR A 106 9.33 -14.15 -12.11
C TYR A 106 9.96 -15.55 -12.21
N LEU A 107 10.56 -16.07 -11.15
CA LEU A 107 11.10 -17.43 -11.12
C LEU A 107 10.02 -18.52 -11.06
N LEU A 108 8.75 -18.13 -10.86
CA LEU A 108 7.61 -19.04 -10.79
C LEU A 108 6.84 -19.19 -12.11
N ASP A 109 7.06 -18.29 -13.08
CA ASP A 109 6.45 -18.33 -14.41
C ASP A 109 7.46 -18.78 -15.47
N ASP A 110 7.56 -20.12 -15.68
CA ASP A 110 8.47 -20.80 -16.64
C ASP A 110 7.99 -20.71 -18.11
N ASP A 111 7.20 -19.73 -18.50
CA ASP A 111 6.68 -19.59 -19.86
C ASP A 111 7.53 -18.73 -20.82
N GLY A 112 8.74 -18.37 -20.45
CA GLY A 112 9.80 -17.95 -21.40
C GLY A 112 9.51 -16.76 -22.30
N LEU A 113 8.51 -15.94 -22.01
CA LEU A 113 8.19 -14.72 -22.74
C LEU A 113 8.68 -13.52 -21.93
N GLU A 114 9.84 -13.01 -22.31
CA GLU A 114 10.34 -11.72 -21.85
C GLU A 114 9.48 -10.58 -22.45
N PRO A 115 8.57 -9.92 -21.72
CA PRO A 115 7.95 -8.72 -22.22
C PRO A 115 8.82 -7.52 -21.84
N GLU A 116 9.67 -7.08 -22.76
CA GLU A 116 10.48 -5.85 -22.59
C GLU A 116 9.64 -4.57 -22.42
N GLU A 117 8.32 -4.62 -22.58
CA GLU A 117 7.44 -3.44 -22.59
C GLU A 117 6.49 -3.31 -21.39
N SER A 118 6.55 -4.17 -20.40
CA SER A 118 5.62 -4.15 -19.24
C SER A 118 6.31 -4.31 -17.89
N ARG A 119 7.50 -3.75 -17.71
CA ARG A 119 8.08 -3.69 -16.37
C ARG A 119 7.29 -2.67 -15.54
N GLN A 120 6.48 -3.16 -14.63
CA GLN A 120 6.02 -2.35 -13.51
C GLN A 120 7.26 -1.78 -12.82
N SER A 121 7.17 -0.54 -12.33
CA SER A 121 8.29 0.00 -11.55
C SER A 121 8.43 -0.80 -10.26
N ASP A 122 9.66 -0.94 -9.74
CA ASP A 122 9.93 -1.64 -8.47
C ASP A 122 9.01 -1.15 -7.34
N LEU A 123 8.64 0.12 -7.38
CA LEU A 123 7.67 0.71 -6.45
C LEU A 123 6.26 0.15 -6.63
N GLU A 124 5.79 -0.05 -7.86
CA GLU A 124 4.46 -0.62 -8.12
C GLU A 124 4.39 -2.08 -7.69
N GLU A 125 5.44 -2.86 -7.96
CA GLU A 125 5.54 -4.25 -7.51
C GLU A 125 5.60 -4.34 -5.98
N PHE A 126 6.42 -3.52 -5.34
CA PHE A 126 6.49 -3.43 -3.88
C PHE A 126 5.14 -3.07 -3.26
N LEU A 127 4.42 -2.10 -3.81
CA LEU A 127 3.09 -1.72 -3.33
C LEU A 127 2.05 -2.81 -3.57
N SER A 128 2.14 -3.54 -4.67
CA SER A 128 1.28 -4.69 -4.95
C SER A 128 1.50 -5.80 -3.92
N HIS A 129 2.76 -6.15 -3.66
CA HIS A 129 3.12 -7.14 -2.64
C HIS A 129 2.66 -6.72 -1.24
N ALA A 130 2.96 -5.48 -0.84
CA ALA A 130 2.53 -4.93 0.45
C ALA A 130 0.99 -4.90 0.59
N SER A 131 0.26 -4.67 -0.50
CA SER A 131 -1.22 -4.68 -0.50
C SER A 131 -1.77 -6.08 -0.32
N LEU A 132 -1.13 -7.10 -0.86
CA LEU A 132 -1.50 -8.50 -0.65
C LEU A 132 -1.28 -8.93 0.80
N GLU A 133 -0.15 -8.54 1.39
CA GLU A 133 0.13 -8.83 2.80
C GLU A 133 -0.77 -8.04 3.76
N ALA A 134 -1.07 -6.77 3.43
CA ALA A 134 -1.96 -5.93 4.24
C ALA A 134 -3.44 -6.27 4.09
N GLY A 135 -3.82 -7.01 3.06
CA GLY A 135 -5.21 -7.41 2.78
C GLY A 135 -5.88 -8.20 3.90
N GLU A 136 -5.10 -8.78 4.79
CA GLU A 136 -5.57 -9.50 5.98
C GLU A 136 -6.21 -8.61 7.05
N GLN A 137 -6.09 -7.29 6.95
CA GLN A 137 -6.59 -6.33 7.96
C GLN A 137 -7.59 -5.30 7.41
N GLN A 138 -8.02 -5.40 6.15
CA GLN A 138 -8.83 -4.34 5.52
C GLN A 138 -10.33 -4.43 5.81
N ALA A 139 -10.83 -5.58 6.22
CA ALA A 139 -12.23 -5.70 6.66
C ALA A 139 -12.33 -5.42 8.17
N GLY A 140 -13.15 -4.47 8.57
CA GLY A 140 -13.48 -4.27 9.98
C GLY A 140 -14.17 -5.53 10.54
N ASP A 141 -13.98 -5.82 11.83
CA ASP A 141 -14.53 -7.00 12.55
C ASP A 141 -16.05 -7.22 12.40
N SER A 142 -16.76 -6.35 11.71
CA SER A 142 -18.22 -6.37 11.51
C SER A 142 -18.65 -6.33 10.03
N GLU A 143 -17.74 -6.44 9.07
CA GLU A 143 -18.10 -6.50 7.65
C GLU A 143 -18.22 -7.95 7.18
N ASP A 144 -19.38 -8.28 6.58
CA ASP A 144 -19.63 -9.59 5.97
C ASP A 144 -18.85 -9.67 4.64
N CYS A 145 -17.67 -10.26 4.69
CA CYS A 145 -16.74 -10.34 3.56
C CYS A 145 -16.02 -11.69 3.51
N VAL A 146 -15.53 -12.04 2.33
CA VAL A 146 -14.63 -13.18 2.14
C VAL A 146 -13.22 -12.74 2.55
N GLN A 147 -12.63 -13.45 3.50
CA GLN A 147 -11.25 -13.22 3.92
C GLN A 147 -10.32 -14.08 3.06
N MET A 148 -9.37 -13.44 2.38
CA MET A 148 -8.33 -14.11 1.62
C MET A 148 -6.99 -13.96 2.35
N MET A 149 -6.31 -15.07 2.59
CA MET A 149 -5.06 -15.08 3.33
C MET A 149 -4.19 -16.27 2.93
N THR A 150 -2.90 -16.20 3.26
CA THR A 150 -2.00 -17.33 3.08
C THR A 150 -2.23 -18.39 4.17
N MET A 151 -1.81 -19.62 3.93
CA MET A 151 -1.92 -20.68 4.95
C MET A 151 -1.08 -20.38 6.19
N HIS A 152 0.03 -19.64 6.06
CA HIS A 152 0.82 -19.22 7.20
C HIS A 152 0.09 -18.21 8.07
N SER A 153 -0.60 -17.27 7.46
CA SER A 153 -1.40 -16.26 8.17
C SER A 153 -2.64 -16.87 8.83
N ALA A 154 -3.18 -17.95 8.25
CA ALA A 154 -4.32 -18.67 8.84
C ALA A 154 -3.95 -19.50 10.07
N LYS A 155 -2.67 -19.61 10.43
CA LYS A 155 -2.21 -20.41 11.57
C LYS A 155 -2.80 -19.87 12.89
N GLY A 156 -3.63 -20.70 13.53
CA GLY A 156 -4.28 -20.37 14.81
C GLY A 156 -5.63 -19.66 14.68
N LEU A 157 -6.10 -19.44 13.46
CA LEU A 157 -7.44 -18.93 13.17
C LEU A 157 -8.41 -20.09 12.88
N GLU A 158 -9.70 -19.89 13.16
CA GLU A 158 -10.77 -20.84 12.92
C GLU A 158 -11.87 -20.16 12.10
N PHE A 159 -12.30 -20.82 11.00
CA PHE A 159 -13.35 -20.33 10.12
C PHE A 159 -14.43 -21.39 9.92
N PRO A 160 -15.72 -21.00 9.88
CA PRO A 160 -16.82 -21.94 9.63
C PRO A 160 -16.77 -22.62 8.25
N LEU A 161 -16.18 -21.94 7.24
CA LEU A 161 -16.04 -22.41 5.89
C LEU A 161 -14.69 -21.96 5.33
N VAL A 162 -13.93 -22.88 4.74
CA VAL A 162 -12.61 -22.62 4.17
C VAL A 162 -12.56 -23.16 2.76
N PHE A 163 -12.08 -22.33 1.82
CA PHE A 163 -11.73 -22.74 0.47
C PHE A 163 -10.21 -22.73 0.31
N LEU A 164 -9.62 -23.87 0.01
CA LEU A 164 -8.21 -23.98 -0.32
C LEU A 164 -8.06 -23.95 -1.84
N ALA A 165 -7.43 -22.90 -2.35
CA ALA A 165 -7.08 -22.77 -3.76
C ALA A 165 -5.61 -23.17 -3.99
N GLY A 166 -5.26 -23.55 -5.22
CA GLY A 166 -3.87 -23.93 -5.58
C GLY A 166 -3.42 -25.28 -5.04
N MET A 167 -4.36 -26.22 -4.83
CA MET A 167 -4.08 -27.60 -4.41
C MET A 167 -3.68 -28.43 -5.64
N GLU A 168 -2.47 -28.22 -6.13
CA GLU A 168 -1.94 -28.94 -7.29
C GLU A 168 -0.72 -29.78 -6.89
N ASP A 169 -0.51 -30.90 -7.58
CA ASP A 169 0.61 -31.79 -7.30
C ASP A 169 1.94 -31.10 -7.61
N GLY A 170 2.82 -31.00 -6.59
CA GLY A 170 4.07 -30.28 -6.67
C GLY A 170 4.02 -28.80 -6.23
N LEU A 171 2.83 -28.19 -6.18
CA LEU A 171 2.64 -26.84 -5.64
C LEU A 171 2.26 -26.88 -4.15
N PHE A 172 1.27 -27.72 -3.81
CA PHE A 172 0.89 -27.95 -2.41
C PHE A 172 0.25 -29.34 -2.23
N PRO A 173 0.78 -30.18 -1.27
CA PRO A 173 1.96 -29.92 -0.42
C PRO A 173 3.26 -29.92 -1.22
N HIS A 174 4.18 -29.02 -0.85
CA HIS A 174 5.47 -28.92 -1.49
C HIS A 174 6.27 -30.21 -1.24
N THR A 175 6.95 -30.73 -2.25
CA THR A 175 7.71 -32.00 -2.20
C THR A 175 8.78 -32.06 -1.09
N MET A 176 9.24 -30.90 -0.58
CA MET A 176 10.16 -30.82 0.55
C MET A 176 9.47 -30.88 1.93
N SER A 177 8.14 -30.95 1.99
CA SER A 177 7.36 -31.04 3.23
C SER A 177 6.89 -32.45 3.55
N MET A 178 7.29 -33.43 2.75
CA MET A 178 7.15 -34.87 3.00
C MET A 178 8.49 -35.44 3.47
#